data_da535808bff2355ae3ad58386227f2cc
#
_entry.id   da535808bff2355ae3ad58386227f2cc
#
_cell.length_a   1.000
_cell.length_b   1.000
_cell.length_c   1.000
_cell.angle_alpha   90.00
_cell.angle_beta   90.00
_cell.angle_gamma   90.00
#
_symmetry.space_group_name_H-M   'P 1'
#
loop_
_entity.id
_entity.type
_entity.pdbx_description
1 polymer ?
#
loop_
_entity_poly.entity_id
_entity_poly.type
_entity_poly.pdbx_seq_one_letter_code
_entity_poly.pdbx_strand_id
1 'polypeptide(L)'
;MAHQQLVLDVGLEVDEATGLLVYRDVTVTEPRQSGKSLTLLVLALWRALAYARRRGRAQSLTYSAQHGTDARRTVLDGWVPLVEGSALGRTLTRVRYAAGAELLGFSTGSSFRLLANTPHAGHGMTVDTALVDEAMADTDDRREQAVVPAMATRDDAQLWVTSTAGTAEALYLQRKVAHGRSAVERGSRSGSAYFEWSAGDDVDLDDPGTWSSFMPALGTTQALASVSHAHDTMPAAEFARAFGNRWTMTAEQVIPADLWARARDEQAAPAGAVYLGLDVPPERTSAVIVAASVVPDDDHQGDAAGPVVQLEVVDRHDGLAWVLDRLGDLGQNHPDVRGVVLHAAGPAGTFAVEVERAFGVGATIATDQQMTVAAGMFYDAVVQGRVRARPDDRLDAAVAGARTRRRGDAFTWARRSSSTDLSPLVAASLALWRAVSDATGGLWVFR
;
A
#
# COMPACT_ATOMS: atom_id res chain seq x y z
N MET A 1 25.25 -9.83 14.70
CA MET A 1 25.58 -10.69 13.53
C MET A 1 26.52 -9.92 12.62
N ALA A 2 27.33 -10.61 11.79
CA ALA A 2 28.34 -9.94 10.94
C ALA A 2 27.77 -8.89 10.00
N HIS A 3 26.62 -9.14 9.37
CA HIS A 3 25.96 -8.15 8.49
C HIS A 3 25.52 -6.89 9.24
N GLN A 4 25.00 -7.01 10.45
CA GLN A 4 24.61 -5.86 11.27
C GLN A 4 25.84 -5.01 11.65
N GLN A 5 26.95 -5.66 11.97
CA GLN A 5 28.22 -4.97 12.24
C GLN A 5 28.69 -4.22 10.99
N LEU A 6 28.70 -4.87 9.83
CA LEU A 6 29.05 -4.23 8.55
C LEU A 6 28.18 -2.97 8.29
N VAL A 7 26.86 -3.07 8.49
CA VAL A 7 25.93 -1.94 8.31
C VAL A 7 26.29 -0.77 9.24
N LEU A 8 26.60 -1.07 10.51
CA LEU A 8 26.97 -0.04 11.48
C LEU A 8 28.36 0.52 11.22
N ASP A 9 29.35 -0.32 10.92
CA ASP A 9 30.74 0.13 10.67
C ASP A 9 30.80 1.08 9.48
N VAL A 10 30.14 0.73 8.37
CA VAL A 10 30.12 1.59 7.17
C VAL A 10 29.15 2.77 7.35
N GLY A 11 27.92 2.53 7.82
CA GLY A 11 26.91 3.60 7.96
C GLY A 11 27.32 4.68 8.96
N LEU A 12 28.22 4.37 9.88
CA LEU A 12 28.77 5.30 10.89
C LEU A 12 30.21 5.71 10.61
N GLU A 13 30.72 5.47 9.40
CA GLU A 13 32.05 5.91 8.97
C GLU A 13 32.19 7.42 9.16
N VAL A 14 33.35 7.82 9.66
CA VAL A 14 33.68 9.22 9.96
C VAL A 14 34.77 9.68 9.00
N ASP A 15 34.54 10.78 8.35
CA ASP A 15 35.54 11.47 7.55
C ASP A 15 36.63 12.05 8.48
N GLU A 16 37.87 11.67 8.25
CA GLU A 16 39.01 12.06 9.12
C GLU A 16 39.29 13.55 9.08
N ALA A 17 39.04 14.22 7.96
CA ALA A 17 39.33 15.64 7.79
C ALA A 17 38.32 16.53 8.50
N THR A 18 37.03 16.14 8.49
CA THR A 18 35.95 16.94 9.05
C THR A 18 35.48 16.44 10.42
N GLY A 19 35.76 15.18 10.76
CA GLY A 19 35.25 14.51 11.94
C GLY A 19 33.73 14.25 11.91
N LEU A 20 33.10 14.45 10.75
CA LEU A 20 31.66 14.25 10.54
C LEU A 20 31.39 12.85 9.96
N LEU A 21 30.13 12.41 10.05
CA LEU A 21 29.69 11.16 9.41
C LEU A 21 29.69 11.32 7.88
N VAL A 22 30.24 10.32 7.19
CA VAL A 22 30.37 10.32 5.72
C VAL A 22 29.02 10.25 5.03
N TYR A 23 28.09 9.44 5.56
CA TYR A 23 26.80 9.20 4.93
C TYR A 23 25.69 9.91 5.66
N ARG A 24 24.88 10.65 4.92
CA ARG A 24 23.67 11.33 5.44
C ARG A 24 22.41 10.50 5.27
N ASP A 25 22.42 9.56 4.32
CA ASP A 25 21.31 8.65 4.02
C ASP A 25 21.86 7.21 4.05
N VAL A 26 21.25 6.37 4.87
CA VAL A 26 21.61 4.95 4.97
C VAL A 26 20.36 4.12 4.75
N THR A 27 20.34 3.34 3.70
CA THR A 27 19.21 2.46 3.37
C THR A 27 19.63 1.01 3.48
N VAL A 28 18.86 0.21 4.22
CA VAL A 28 19.09 -1.22 4.43
C VAL A 28 17.85 -2.01 4.05
N THR A 29 17.99 -2.92 3.10
CA THR A 29 16.94 -3.89 2.76
C THR A 29 17.43 -5.31 2.99
N GLU A 30 16.67 -6.06 3.74
CA GLU A 30 16.99 -7.45 4.09
C GLU A 30 15.73 -8.25 4.40
N PRO A 31 15.77 -9.59 4.36
CA PRO A 31 14.65 -10.45 4.71
C PRO A 31 14.03 -10.12 6.07
N ARG A 32 12.79 -10.54 6.28
CA ARG A 32 12.15 -10.46 7.60
C ARG A 32 12.97 -11.23 8.64
N GLN A 33 12.91 -10.78 9.89
CA GLN A 33 13.58 -11.40 11.05
C GLN A 33 15.12 -11.45 10.96
N SER A 34 15.74 -10.61 10.09
CA SER A 34 17.21 -10.49 9.99
C SER A 34 17.83 -9.58 11.05
N GLY A 35 16.99 -8.92 11.88
CA GLY A 35 17.45 -8.11 13.01
C GLY A 35 17.50 -6.62 12.78
N LYS A 36 16.79 -6.09 11.75
CA LYS A 36 16.69 -4.64 11.43
C LYS A 36 16.45 -3.76 12.66
N SER A 37 15.39 -4.06 13.40
CA SER A 37 14.99 -3.27 14.56
C SER A 37 16.05 -3.27 15.68
N LEU A 38 16.79 -4.37 15.86
CA LEU A 38 17.90 -4.42 16.82
C LEU A 38 19.08 -3.56 16.36
N THR A 39 19.40 -3.55 15.07
CA THR A 39 20.41 -2.67 14.48
C THR A 39 20.05 -1.19 14.73
N LEU A 40 18.78 -0.82 14.53
CA LEU A 40 18.30 0.53 14.81
C LEU A 40 18.37 0.89 16.31
N LEU A 41 18.08 -0.06 17.21
CA LEU A 41 18.25 0.16 18.66
C LEU A 41 19.71 0.45 19.01
N VAL A 42 20.65 -0.37 18.53
CA VAL A 42 22.09 -0.17 18.79
C VAL A 42 22.56 1.17 18.25
N LEU A 43 22.15 1.52 17.03
CA LEU A 43 22.41 2.82 16.42
C LEU A 43 21.87 3.97 17.29
N ALA A 44 20.61 3.89 17.72
CA ALA A 44 19.97 4.91 18.53
C ALA A 44 20.71 5.11 19.87
N LEU A 45 21.09 4.03 20.54
CA LEU A 45 21.86 4.08 21.79
C LEU A 45 23.25 4.67 21.56
N TRP A 46 23.94 4.27 20.49
CA TRP A 46 25.25 4.82 20.15
C TRP A 46 25.17 6.35 19.89
N ARG A 47 24.19 6.79 19.08
CA ARG A 47 23.97 8.21 18.81
C ARG A 47 23.62 8.98 20.08
N ALA A 48 22.69 8.47 20.89
CA ALA A 48 22.24 9.13 22.10
C ALA A 48 23.32 9.22 23.20
N LEU A 49 24.25 8.27 23.27
CA LEU A 49 25.20 8.13 24.35
C LEU A 49 26.65 8.45 23.93
N ALA A 50 27.24 7.59 23.09
CA ALA A 50 28.65 7.66 22.72
C ALA A 50 28.90 8.86 21.79
N TYR A 51 28.11 8.98 20.74
CA TYR A 51 28.29 10.06 19.77
C TYR A 51 27.94 11.43 20.34
N ALA A 52 26.90 11.52 21.19
CA ALA A 52 26.56 12.74 21.89
C ALA A 52 27.74 13.25 22.76
N ARG A 53 28.44 12.33 23.46
CA ARG A 53 29.65 12.69 24.24
C ARG A 53 30.80 13.12 23.32
N ARG A 54 31.05 12.38 22.23
CA ARG A 54 32.06 12.74 21.24
C ARG A 54 31.87 14.14 20.65
N ARG A 55 30.61 14.50 20.35
CA ARG A 55 30.26 15.82 19.80
C ARG A 55 30.08 16.90 20.84
N GLY A 56 30.13 16.59 22.13
CA GLY A 56 29.86 17.54 23.23
C GLY A 56 28.45 18.15 23.17
N ARG A 57 27.49 17.47 22.50
CA ARG A 57 26.14 17.97 22.22
C ARG A 57 25.10 16.83 22.27
N ALA A 58 24.03 17.10 23.03
CA ALA A 58 22.87 16.22 23.07
C ALA A 58 22.29 15.97 21.66
N GLN A 59 21.82 14.76 21.41
CA GLN A 59 21.27 14.33 20.13
C GLN A 59 19.75 14.25 20.22
N SER A 60 19.07 14.67 19.17
CA SER A 60 17.63 14.52 18.98
C SER A 60 17.38 13.41 17.94
N LEU A 61 16.82 12.29 18.39
CA LEU A 61 16.53 11.13 17.54
C LEU A 61 15.02 10.96 17.37
N THR A 62 14.62 10.47 16.21
CA THR A 62 13.22 10.15 15.92
C THR A 62 13.10 8.74 15.32
N TYR A 63 11.98 8.11 15.59
CA TYR A 63 11.63 6.78 15.04
C TYR A 63 10.19 6.79 14.53
N SER A 64 9.98 6.24 13.35
CA SER A 64 8.68 5.98 12.78
C SER A 64 8.63 4.59 12.16
N ALA A 65 7.49 3.90 12.33
CA ALA A 65 7.17 2.62 11.70
C ALA A 65 5.91 2.79 10.84
N GLN A 66 5.43 1.70 10.24
CA GLN A 66 4.23 1.69 9.40
C GLN A 66 3.04 2.38 10.08
N HIS A 67 2.77 2.04 11.34
CA HIS A 67 1.75 2.67 12.16
C HIS A 67 2.32 3.14 13.49
N GLY A 68 1.70 4.15 14.10
CA GLY A 68 2.11 4.64 15.42
C GLY A 68 2.01 3.56 16.51
N THR A 69 1.05 2.65 16.41
CA THR A 69 0.92 1.48 17.31
C THR A 69 2.10 0.53 17.20
N ASP A 70 2.61 0.31 15.99
CA ASP A 70 3.77 -0.56 15.75
C ASP A 70 5.04 0.08 16.28
N ALA A 71 5.20 1.40 16.07
CA ALA A 71 6.30 2.15 16.65
C ALA A 71 6.32 2.08 18.19
N ARG A 72 5.14 2.22 18.82
CA ARG A 72 5.00 2.08 20.29
C ARG A 72 5.38 0.69 20.76
N ARG A 73 4.83 -0.36 20.14
CA ARG A 73 5.13 -1.76 20.48
C ARG A 73 6.62 -2.05 20.35
N THR A 74 7.25 -1.64 19.25
CA THR A 74 8.68 -1.85 19.04
C THR A 74 9.52 -1.14 20.10
N VAL A 75 9.23 0.13 20.38
CA VAL A 75 10.08 0.94 21.27
C VAL A 75 9.72 0.76 22.74
N LEU A 76 8.44 0.93 23.10
CA LEU A 76 8.05 0.93 24.52
C LEU A 76 7.94 -0.46 25.11
N ASP A 77 7.41 -1.44 24.35
CA ASP A 77 7.22 -2.79 24.82
C ASP A 77 8.45 -3.70 24.52
N GLY A 78 9.23 -3.34 23.48
CA GLY A 78 10.42 -4.09 23.07
C GLY A 78 11.73 -3.49 23.56
N TRP A 79 12.07 -2.28 23.10
CA TRP A 79 13.40 -1.68 23.36
C TRP A 79 13.60 -1.20 24.79
N VAL A 80 12.60 -0.54 25.38
CA VAL A 80 12.72 0.00 26.76
C VAL A 80 13.07 -1.10 27.75
N PRO A 81 12.36 -2.25 27.82
CA PRO A 81 12.72 -3.32 28.75
C PRO A 81 14.13 -3.90 28.49
N LEU A 82 14.56 -4.00 27.23
CA LEU A 82 15.91 -4.47 26.89
C LEU A 82 16.99 -3.50 27.42
N VAL A 83 16.76 -2.18 27.25
CA VAL A 83 17.69 -1.16 27.75
C VAL A 83 17.70 -1.14 29.26
N GLU A 84 16.54 -1.14 29.92
CA GLU A 84 16.40 -1.14 31.37
C GLU A 84 17.05 -2.38 32.03
N GLY A 85 16.90 -3.56 31.40
CA GLY A 85 17.52 -4.80 31.86
C GLY A 85 19.02 -4.92 31.59
N SER A 86 19.61 -3.97 30.85
CA SER A 86 21.05 -3.96 30.51
C SER A 86 21.86 -3.03 31.39
N ALA A 87 23.21 -3.06 31.25
CA ALA A 87 24.11 -2.12 31.88
C ALA A 87 23.85 -0.65 31.46
N LEU A 88 23.15 -0.43 30.33
CA LEU A 88 22.78 0.88 29.86
C LEU A 88 21.50 1.43 30.50
N GLY A 89 20.73 0.64 31.26
CA GLY A 89 19.50 1.09 31.91
C GLY A 89 19.68 2.34 32.77
N ARG A 90 20.82 2.46 33.50
CA ARG A 90 21.18 3.67 34.28
C ARG A 90 21.35 4.94 33.45
N THR A 91 21.48 4.84 32.12
CA THR A 91 21.59 5.99 31.22
C THR A 91 20.25 6.52 30.76
N LEU A 92 19.17 5.72 30.93
CA LEU A 92 17.80 6.09 30.63
C LEU A 92 17.23 6.89 31.81
N THR A 93 17.08 8.19 31.64
CA THR A 93 16.68 9.10 32.74
C THR A 93 15.19 9.38 32.79
N ARG A 94 14.51 9.14 31.65
CA ARG A 94 13.07 9.40 31.53
C ARG A 94 12.45 8.52 30.46
N VAL A 95 11.28 7.95 30.74
CA VAL A 95 10.41 7.32 29.77
C VAL A 95 9.02 7.95 29.85
N ARG A 96 8.48 8.42 28.74
CA ARG A 96 7.10 8.94 28.64
C ARG A 96 6.29 8.04 27.72
N TYR A 97 5.18 7.54 28.25
CA TYR A 97 4.27 6.61 27.57
C TYR A 97 3.03 7.29 26.97
N ALA A 98 2.84 8.60 27.18
CA ALA A 98 1.65 9.32 26.70
C ALA A 98 1.58 9.27 25.16
N ALA A 99 0.43 8.85 24.63
CA ALA A 99 0.22 8.72 23.19
C ALA A 99 0.43 10.07 22.47
N GLY A 100 1.21 10.04 21.38
CA GLY A 100 1.60 11.23 20.63
C GLY A 100 2.67 12.10 21.31
N ALA A 101 3.17 11.72 22.49
CA ALA A 101 4.22 12.43 23.22
C ALA A 101 5.26 11.48 23.82
N GLU A 102 5.41 10.31 23.20
CA GLU A 102 6.37 9.28 23.61
C GLU A 102 7.79 9.83 23.52
N LEU A 103 8.57 9.58 24.59
CA LEU A 103 9.92 10.11 24.68
C LEU A 103 10.78 9.23 25.59
N LEU A 104 11.99 8.92 25.13
CA LEU A 104 13.08 8.41 25.95
C LEU A 104 14.10 9.55 26.16
N GLY A 105 14.46 9.83 27.39
CA GLY A 105 15.52 10.79 27.76
C GLY A 105 16.74 10.07 28.28
N PHE A 106 17.93 10.51 27.87
CA PHE A 106 19.21 9.91 28.25
C PHE A 106 20.06 10.83 29.12
N SER A 107 21.00 10.26 29.87
CA SER A 107 21.90 10.99 30.79
C SER A 107 22.81 12.02 30.10
N THR A 108 22.93 11.95 28.78
CA THR A 108 23.64 12.93 27.94
C THR A 108 22.79 14.17 27.60
N GLY A 109 21.52 14.19 28.02
CA GLY A 109 20.53 15.19 27.59
C GLY A 109 19.88 14.82 26.23
N SER A 110 20.35 13.76 25.56
CA SER A 110 19.77 13.29 24.30
C SER A 110 18.34 12.80 24.49
N SER A 111 17.55 12.92 23.42
CA SER A 111 16.16 12.49 23.40
C SER A 111 15.85 11.62 22.20
N PHE A 112 14.96 10.67 22.39
CA PHE A 112 14.44 9.80 21.33
C PHE A 112 12.90 9.87 21.35
N ARG A 113 12.28 10.20 20.22
CA ARG A 113 10.84 10.44 20.10
C ARG A 113 10.24 9.53 19.04
N LEU A 114 9.01 9.08 19.27
CA LEU A 114 8.21 8.45 18.24
C LEU A 114 7.51 9.51 17.40
N LEU A 115 7.52 9.35 16.08
CA LEU A 115 6.80 10.22 15.17
C LEU A 115 5.62 9.47 14.55
N ALA A 116 4.49 10.15 14.48
CA ALA A 116 3.33 9.66 13.73
C ALA A 116 3.63 9.70 12.21
N ASN A 117 3.01 8.78 11.46
CA ASN A 117 3.11 8.77 9.99
C ASN A 117 2.17 9.86 9.39
N THR A 118 2.50 11.13 9.61
CA THR A 118 1.76 12.28 9.08
C THR A 118 2.71 13.33 8.51
N PRO A 119 2.31 14.11 7.50
CA PRO A 119 3.17 15.11 6.86
C PRO A 119 3.67 16.23 7.83
N HIS A 120 2.96 16.43 8.92
CA HIS A 120 3.29 17.48 9.91
C HIS A 120 4.06 16.96 11.13
N ALA A 121 4.33 15.63 11.18
CA ALA A 121 5.14 15.06 12.25
C ALA A 121 6.56 15.64 12.19
N GLY A 122 7.06 16.15 13.31
CA GLY A 122 8.41 16.73 13.37
C GLY A 122 8.52 18.22 13.06
N HIS A 123 7.45 18.92 12.69
CA HIS A 123 7.48 20.37 12.50
C HIS A 123 7.94 21.08 13.77
N GLY A 124 8.86 22.04 13.64
CA GLY A 124 9.45 22.80 14.76
C GLY A 124 10.49 22.02 15.57
N MET A 125 10.83 20.81 15.18
CA MET A 125 11.92 20.05 15.78
C MET A 125 13.23 20.26 15.02
N THR A 126 14.35 20.05 15.73
CA THR A 126 15.65 19.82 15.09
C THR A 126 16.04 18.36 15.33
N VAL A 127 16.35 17.65 14.28
CA VAL A 127 16.60 16.20 14.30
C VAL A 127 18.03 15.90 13.89
N ASP A 128 18.74 15.12 14.69
CA ASP A 128 20.10 14.64 14.39
C ASP A 128 20.09 13.26 13.73
N THR A 129 19.10 12.42 14.06
CA THR A 129 18.98 11.10 13.45
C THR A 129 17.50 10.74 13.32
N ALA A 130 17.07 10.44 12.10
CA ALA A 130 15.74 9.95 11.81
C ALA A 130 15.81 8.47 11.41
N LEU A 131 15.00 7.63 12.07
CA LEU A 131 14.87 6.20 11.82
C LEU A 131 13.50 5.93 11.21
N VAL A 132 13.47 5.46 9.97
CA VAL A 132 12.29 5.08 9.20
C VAL A 132 12.31 3.57 9.04
N ASP A 133 11.55 2.86 9.84
CA ASP A 133 11.45 1.40 9.80
C ASP A 133 10.24 0.94 9.00
N GLU A 134 10.33 -0.26 8.42
CA GLU A 134 9.30 -0.88 7.56
C GLU A 134 8.82 0.03 6.41
N ALA A 135 9.77 0.64 5.70
CA ALA A 135 9.50 1.58 4.60
C ALA A 135 8.73 0.95 3.41
N MET A 136 8.60 -0.38 3.36
CA MET A 136 7.79 -1.09 2.36
C MET A 136 6.29 -0.75 2.41
N ALA A 137 5.84 -0.17 3.51
CA ALA A 137 4.45 0.24 3.68
C ALA A 137 4.16 1.65 3.15
N ASP A 138 5.19 2.40 2.76
CA ASP A 138 5.05 3.79 2.32
C ASP A 138 4.73 3.87 0.83
N THR A 139 3.55 4.40 0.53
CA THR A 139 3.11 4.71 -0.84
C THR A 139 3.64 6.06 -1.32
N ASP A 140 4.16 6.91 -0.43
CA ASP A 140 4.71 8.24 -0.73
C ASP A 140 5.84 8.64 0.24
N ASP A 141 6.41 9.83 0.05
CA ASP A 141 7.57 10.34 0.78
C ASP A 141 7.23 11.07 2.08
N ARG A 142 5.99 11.01 2.58
CA ARG A 142 5.52 11.86 3.71
C ARG A 142 6.38 11.75 4.95
N ARG A 143 6.89 10.55 5.30
CA ARG A 143 7.77 10.37 6.46
C ARG A 143 9.12 11.06 6.27
N GLU A 144 9.71 10.97 5.08
CA GLU A 144 10.96 11.66 4.75
C GLU A 144 10.75 13.18 4.71
N GLN A 145 9.68 13.64 4.07
CA GLN A 145 9.32 15.06 4.00
C GLN A 145 9.10 15.68 5.39
N ALA A 146 8.64 14.90 6.36
CA ALA A 146 8.44 15.34 7.73
C ALA A 146 9.78 15.58 8.48
N VAL A 147 10.82 14.79 8.20
CA VAL A 147 12.07 14.79 8.99
C VAL A 147 13.25 15.47 8.30
N VAL A 148 13.38 15.39 6.97
CA VAL A 148 14.54 15.95 6.25
C VAL A 148 14.68 17.46 6.44
N PRO A 149 13.62 18.29 6.39
CA PRO A 149 13.75 19.72 6.71
C PRO A 149 14.21 19.98 8.16
N ALA A 150 13.80 19.15 9.12
CA ALA A 150 14.20 19.24 10.52
C ALA A 150 15.68 18.88 10.75
N MET A 151 16.31 18.22 9.78
CA MET A 151 17.72 17.81 9.79
C MET A 151 18.64 18.83 9.11
N ALA A 152 18.10 19.80 8.38
CA ALA A 152 18.87 20.69 7.51
C ALA A 152 19.91 21.57 8.25
N THR A 153 19.68 21.85 9.55
CA THR A 153 20.58 22.67 10.38
C THR A 153 21.65 21.84 11.11
N ARG A 154 21.71 20.52 10.83
CA ARG A 154 22.67 19.60 11.44
C ARG A 154 23.68 19.13 10.39
N ASP A 155 24.94 19.37 10.66
CA ASP A 155 26.08 19.01 9.78
C ASP A 155 26.32 17.50 9.72
N ASP A 156 25.98 16.78 10.79
CA ASP A 156 26.17 15.33 10.96
C ASP A 156 24.84 14.56 11.08
N ALA A 157 23.75 15.11 10.53
CA ALA A 157 22.45 14.45 10.54
C ALA A 157 22.43 13.21 9.64
N GLN A 158 21.71 12.17 10.08
CA GLN A 158 21.51 10.92 9.31
C GLN A 158 20.05 10.51 9.25
N LEU A 159 19.59 10.16 8.04
CA LEU A 159 18.36 9.42 7.78
C LEU A 159 18.70 7.95 7.59
N TRP A 160 18.11 7.08 8.40
CA TRP A 160 18.23 5.64 8.26
C TRP A 160 16.89 5.05 7.86
N VAL A 161 16.87 4.33 6.74
CA VAL A 161 15.68 3.66 6.19
C VAL A 161 15.91 2.16 6.21
N THR A 162 15.06 1.43 6.92
CA THR A 162 15.13 -0.04 6.97
C THR A 162 13.85 -0.66 6.46
N SER A 163 13.97 -1.75 5.71
CA SER A 163 12.82 -2.46 5.17
C SER A 163 13.15 -3.88 4.74
N THR A 164 12.11 -4.65 4.50
CA THR A 164 12.11 -5.77 3.55
C THR A 164 11.54 -5.28 2.23
N ALA A 165 11.76 -6.00 1.12
CA ALA A 165 11.20 -5.68 -0.18
C ALA A 165 9.67 -5.52 -0.10
N GLY A 166 9.15 -4.57 -0.87
CA GLY A 166 7.73 -4.27 -0.93
C GLY A 166 7.04 -4.87 -2.16
N THR A 167 5.83 -4.40 -2.37
CA THR A 167 5.05 -4.60 -3.59
C THR A 167 5.20 -3.40 -4.52
N ALA A 168 4.53 -3.42 -5.67
CA ALA A 168 4.48 -2.29 -6.60
C ALA A 168 4.05 -0.96 -5.95
N GLU A 169 3.38 -1.00 -4.81
CA GLU A 169 2.88 0.18 -4.09
C GLU A 169 3.91 0.85 -3.17
N ALA A 170 5.01 0.18 -2.86
CA ALA A 170 6.07 0.69 -1.99
C ALA A 170 6.93 1.74 -2.72
N LEU A 171 6.32 2.80 -3.25
CA LEU A 171 6.95 3.77 -4.16
C LEU A 171 8.13 4.50 -3.52
N TYR A 172 8.02 4.83 -2.24
CA TYR A 172 9.10 5.45 -1.49
C TYR A 172 10.33 4.53 -1.44
N LEU A 173 10.14 3.29 -1.00
CA LEU A 173 11.23 2.32 -0.90
C LEU A 173 11.83 1.98 -2.27
N GLN A 174 11.02 1.88 -3.33
CA GLN A 174 11.51 1.66 -4.71
C GLN A 174 12.52 2.74 -5.12
N ARG A 175 12.22 4.01 -4.85
CA ARG A 175 13.15 5.11 -5.15
C ARG A 175 14.43 5.02 -4.33
N LYS A 176 14.35 4.69 -3.03
CA LYS A 176 15.53 4.50 -2.17
C LYS A 176 16.41 3.36 -2.68
N VAL A 177 15.82 2.23 -3.04
CA VAL A 177 16.54 1.07 -3.60
C VAL A 177 17.18 1.41 -4.95
N ALA A 178 16.43 2.02 -5.88
CA ALA A 178 16.96 2.41 -7.18
C ALA A 178 18.13 3.40 -7.04
N HIS A 179 17.99 4.41 -6.16
CA HIS A 179 19.06 5.34 -5.86
C HIS A 179 20.28 4.64 -5.25
N GLY A 180 20.07 3.76 -4.28
CA GLY A 180 21.12 3.01 -3.59
C GLY A 180 21.88 2.09 -4.54
N ARG A 181 21.20 1.28 -5.34
CA ARG A 181 21.82 0.41 -6.35
C ARG A 181 22.66 1.23 -7.34
N SER A 182 22.10 2.34 -7.84
CA SER A 182 22.82 3.23 -8.76
C SER A 182 24.04 3.89 -8.09
N ALA A 183 23.99 4.22 -6.81
CA ALA A 183 25.16 4.74 -6.08
C ALA A 183 26.27 3.70 -5.94
N VAL A 184 25.92 2.45 -5.64
CA VAL A 184 26.85 1.32 -5.57
C VAL A 184 27.49 1.05 -6.93
N GLU A 185 26.71 0.97 -8.01
CA GLU A 185 27.21 0.77 -9.38
C GLU A 185 28.23 1.83 -9.81
N ARG A 186 28.00 3.08 -9.41
CA ARG A 186 28.96 4.18 -9.70
C ARG A 186 30.14 4.25 -8.75
N GLY A 187 30.21 3.38 -7.74
CA GLY A 187 31.24 3.45 -6.71
C GLY A 187 31.22 4.76 -5.89
N SER A 188 30.04 5.39 -5.76
CA SER A 188 29.88 6.65 -5.04
C SER A 188 30.11 6.45 -3.54
N ARG A 189 31.00 7.25 -2.95
CA ARG A 189 31.25 7.29 -1.51
C ARG A 189 30.67 8.54 -0.84
N SER A 190 29.81 9.27 -1.51
CA SER A 190 29.29 10.55 -1.00
C SER A 190 27.78 10.49 -0.72
N GLY A 191 27.42 10.84 0.49
CA GLY A 191 26.06 11.16 0.90
C GLY A 191 25.16 9.96 1.20
N SER A 192 25.27 8.82 0.48
CA SER A 192 24.36 7.68 0.67
C SER A 192 25.12 6.36 0.79
N ALA A 193 24.77 5.54 1.79
CA ALA A 193 25.17 4.14 1.91
C ALA A 193 23.96 3.23 1.67
N TYR A 194 24.16 2.14 0.94
CA TYR A 194 23.13 1.19 0.59
C TYR A 194 23.56 -0.24 0.88
N PHE A 195 22.69 -0.98 1.55
CA PHE A 195 22.90 -2.38 1.89
C PHE A 195 21.68 -3.19 1.47
N GLU A 196 21.94 -4.29 0.77
CA GLU A 196 20.88 -5.17 0.28
C GLU A 196 21.28 -6.64 0.43
N TRP A 197 20.43 -7.41 1.09
CA TRP A 197 20.46 -8.87 1.10
C TRP A 197 19.18 -9.36 0.46
N SER A 198 19.24 -9.74 -0.80
CA SER A 198 18.09 -10.21 -1.58
C SER A 198 18.47 -11.39 -2.47
N ALA A 199 17.53 -12.29 -2.69
CA ALA A 199 17.68 -13.33 -3.70
C ALA A 199 17.66 -12.70 -5.09
N GLY A 200 18.67 -12.94 -5.90
CA GLY A 200 18.69 -12.56 -7.31
C GLY A 200 17.55 -13.22 -8.10
N ASP A 201 17.20 -12.67 -9.25
CA ASP A 201 16.11 -13.19 -10.08
C ASP A 201 16.35 -14.63 -10.57
N ASP A 202 17.62 -15.01 -10.72
CA ASP A 202 18.10 -16.32 -11.12
C ASP A 202 18.19 -17.34 -9.98
N VAL A 203 18.00 -16.92 -8.73
CA VAL A 203 18.08 -17.82 -7.56
C VAL A 203 16.79 -18.60 -7.41
N ASP A 204 16.93 -19.93 -7.35
CA ASP A 204 15.82 -20.83 -7.06
C ASP A 204 15.48 -20.76 -5.55
N LEU A 205 14.29 -20.27 -5.23
CA LEU A 205 13.81 -20.19 -3.84
C LEU A 205 13.25 -21.53 -3.30
N ASP A 206 12.99 -22.50 -4.19
CA ASP A 206 12.55 -23.84 -3.79
C ASP A 206 13.73 -24.73 -3.36
N ASP A 207 14.99 -24.30 -3.64
CA ASP A 207 16.19 -24.96 -3.13
C ASP A 207 16.68 -24.33 -1.82
N PRO A 208 16.51 -25.00 -0.66
CA PRO A 208 17.00 -24.51 0.64
C PRO A 208 18.51 -24.28 0.68
N GLY A 209 19.29 -24.91 -0.22
CA GLY A 209 20.74 -24.74 -0.31
C GLY A 209 21.14 -23.31 -0.74
N THR A 210 20.25 -22.59 -1.43
CA THR A 210 20.50 -21.23 -1.89
C THR A 210 20.26 -20.17 -0.80
N TRP A 211 19.45 -20.45 0.21
CA TRP A 211 18.93 -19.46 1.16
C TRP A 211 20.02 -18.75 1.98
N SER A 212 21.11 -19.43 2.30
CA SER A 212 22.23 -18.82 3.05
C SER A 212 22.93 -17.70 2.31
N SER A 213 22.77 -17.59 0.98
CA SER A 213 23.40 -16.55 0.16
C SER A 213 22.76 -15.17 0.32
N PHE A 214 21.47 -15.11 0.69
CA PHE A 214 20.72 -13.88 0.85
C PHE A 214 20.02 -13.72 2.20
N MET A 215 20.03 -14.75 3.05
CA MET A 215 19.44 -14.71 4.40
C MET A 215 20.55 -14.67 5.47
N PRO A 216 21.05 -13.48 5.83
CA PRO A 216 22.20 -13.34 6.71
C PRO A 216 21.95 -13.80 8.17
N ALA A 217 20.70 -14.02 8.55
CA ALA A 217 20.30 -14.50 9.86
C ALA A 217 20.06 -16.02 9.92
N LEU A 218 20.08 -16.71 8.76
CA LEU A 218 19.86 -18.16 8.68
C LEU A 218 20.97 -18.92 9.43
N GLY A 219 20.56 -19.89 10.26
CA GLY A 219 21.49 -20.65 11.10
C GLY A 219 21.97 -19.90 12.34
N THR A 220 21.59 -18.63 12.52
CA THR A 220 21.94 -17.83 13.72
C THR A 220 20.69 -17.56 14.56
N THR A 221 19.81 -16.69 14.12
CA THR A 221 18.54 -16.37 14.79
C THR A 221 17.34 -16.98 14.08
N GLN A 222 17.50 -17.41 12.83
CA GLN A 222 16.49 -18.12 12.04
C GLN A 222 16.91 -19.58 11.88
N ALA A 223 16.13 -20.51 12.43
CA ALA A 223 16.34 -21.93 12.24
C ALA A 223 15.90 -22.34 10.81
N LEU A 224 16.70 -23.18 10.13
CA LEU A 224 16.39 -23.69 8.80
C LEU A 224 14.99 -24.37 8.77
N ALA A 225 14.68 -25.18 9.77
CA ALA A 225 13.38 -25.84 9.86
C ALA A 225 12.19 -24.88 9.91
N SER A 226 12.35 -23.71 10.57
CA SER A 226 11.29 -22.70 10.62
C SER A 226 11.10 -22.01 9.26
N VAL A 227 12.18 -21.77 8.52
CA VAL A 227 12.12 -21.20 7.19
C VAL A 227 11.53 -22.20 6.19
N SER A 228 11.92 -23.49 6.26
CA SER A 228 11.34 -24.56 5.43
C SER A 228 9.83 -24.69 5.67
N HIS A 229 9.40 -24.67 6.94
CA HIS A 229 7.98 -24.70 7.23
C HIS A 229 7.22 -23.48 6.65
N ALA A 230 7.82 -22.29 6.73
CA ALA A 230 7.24 -21.10 6.12
C ALA A 230 7.16 -21.23 4.58
N HIS A 231 8.19 -21.78 3.95
CA HIS A 231 8.20 -22.08 2.50
C HIS A 231 7.05 -23.02 2.11
N ASP A 232 6.84 -24.09 2.85
CA ASP A 232 5.81 -25.10 2.55
C ASP A 232 4.37 -24.60 2.77
N THR A 233 4.19 -23.57 3.60
CA THR A 233 2.86 -23.11 4.05
C THR A 233 2.45 -21.74 3.53
N MET A 234 3.40 -20.92 3.08
CA MET A 234 3.13 -19.58 2.57
C MET A 234 2.92 -19.58 1.05
N PRO A 235 2.12 -18.65 0.50
CA PRO A 235 2.12 -18.40 -0.94
C PRO A 235 3.54 -18.06 -1.43
N ALA A 236 3.95 -18.61 -2.59
CA ALA A 236 5.31 -18.43 -3.12
C ALA A 236 5.74 -16.95 -3.25
N ALA A 237 4.84 -16.07 -3.69
CA ALA A 237 5.10 -14.63 -3.79
C ALA A 237 5.34 -13.97 -2.41
N GLU A 238 4.62 -14.41 -1.38
CA GLU A 238 4.82 -13.92 -0.02
C GLU A 238 6.14 -14.43 0.57
N PHE A 239 6.49 -15.71 0.35
CA PHE A 239 7.77 -16.27 0.74
C PHE A 239 8.93 -15.52 0.05
N ALA A 240 8.85 -15.31 -1.28
CA ALA A 240 9.84 -14.56 -2.04
C ALA A 240 10.06 -13.14 -1.49
N ARG A 241 8.99 -12.46 -1.10
CA ARG A 241 9.05 -11.13 -0.52
C ARG A 241 9.59 -11.15 0.91
N ALA A 242 9.06 -12.02 1.77
CA ALA A 242 9.38 -12.02 3.20
C ALA A 242 10.77 -12.57 3.49
N PHE A 243 11.16 -13.67 2.84
CA PHE A 243 12.39 -14.40 3.09
C PHE A 243 13.43 -14.21 1.98
N GLY A 244 13.01 -14.05 0.73
CA GLY A 244 13.90 -13.74 -0.39
C GLY A 244 14.25 -12.26 -0.52
N ASN A 245 13.59 -11.36 0.21
CA ASN A 245 13.70 -9.92 0.03
C ASN A 245 13.52 -9.51 -1.45
N ARG A 246 12.72 -10.28 -2.19
CA ARG A 246 12.48 -10.10 -3.61
C ARG A 246 11.22 -9.25 -3.81
N TRP A 247 11.30 -8.29 -4.70
CA TRP A 247 10.13 -7.47 -5.04
C TRP A 247 9.05 -8.31 -5.71
N THR A 248 7.83 -8.19 -5.22
CA THR A 248 6.69 -8.79 -5.89
C THR A 248 5.90 -7.68 -6.58
N MET A 249 5.89 -7.73 -7.92
CA MET A 249 5.15 -6.74 -8.74
C MET A 249 3.64 -6.92 -8.64
N THR A 250 3.19 -8.06 -8.19
CA THR A 250 1.80 -8.34 -7.86
C THR A 250 1.55 -7.97 -6.41
N ALA A 251 0.95 -6.80 -6.20
CA ALA A 251 0.12 -6.62 -5.03
C ALA A 251 -0.92 -7.77 -5.02
N GLU A 252 -1.22 -8.32 -3.86
CA GLU A 252 -2.28 -9.33 -3.75
C GLU A 252 -3.56 -8.75 -4.38
N GLN A 253 -3.90 -9.25 -5.58
CA GLN A 253 -5.05 -8.73 -6.31
C GLN A 253 -6.31 -9.13 -5.55
N VAL A 254 -7.16 -8.17 -5.24
CA VAL A 254 -8.46 -8.44 -4.60
C VAL A 254 -9.28 -9.41 -5.46
N ILE A 255 -9.23 -9.22 -6.79
CA ILE A 255 -9.83 -10.13 -7.75
C ILE A 255 -8.68 -10.88 -8.45
N PRO A 256 -8.57 -12.22 -8.28
CA PRO A 256 -7.53 -13.01 -8.94
C PRO A 256 -7.52 -12.83 -10.45
N ALA A 257 -6.32 -12.69 -11.03
CA ALA A 257 -6.14 -12.41 -12.46
C ALA A 257 -6.75 -13.47 -13.37
N ASP A 258 -6.68 -14.73 -12.96
CA ASP A 258 -7.24 -15.87 -13.72
C ASP A 258 -8.77 -15.85 -13.73
N LEU A 259 -9.41 -15.41 -12.63
CA LEU A 259 -10.87 -15.27 -12.56
C LEU A 259 -11.35 -14.10 -13.41
N TRP A 260 -10.62 -12.96 -13.38
CA TRP A 260 -10.94 -11.85 -14.26
C TRP A 260 -10.71 -12.17 -15.73
N ALA A 261 -9.63 -12.91 -16.08
CA ALA A 261 -9.38 -13.35 -17.43
C ALA A 261 -10.52 -14.22 -18.00
N ARG A 262 -11.15 -15.06 -17.17
CA ARG A 262 -12.33 -15.86 -17.55
C ARG A 262 -13.59 -15.02 -17.71
N ALA A 263 -13.69 -13.89 -17.04
CA ALA A 263 -14.82 -12.97 -17.16
C ALA A 263 -14.76 -12.11 -18.44
N ARG A 264 -13.60 -12.04 -19.12
CA ARG A 264 -13.45 -11.30 -20.38
C ARG A 264 -14.12 -12.07 -21.52
N ASP A 265 -14.98 -11.36 -22.27
CA ASP A 265 -15.75 -11.90 -23.39
C ASP A 265 -15.90 -10.82 -24.47
N GLU A 266 -15.27 -11.03 -25.62
CA GLU A 266 -15.34 -10.09 -26.76
C GLU A 266 -16.76 -9.94 -27.32
N GLN A 267 -17.62 -10.89 -27.07
CA GLN A 267 -19.01 -10.90 -27.52
C GLN A 267 -19.98 -10.27 -26.50
N ALA A 268 -19.48 -9.91 -25.31
CA ALA A 268 -20.31 -9.26 -24.31
C ALA A 268 -20.88 -7.95 -24.86
N ALA A 269 -22.19 -7.85 -24.88
CA ALA A 269 -22.93 -6.68 -25.35
C ALA A 269 -24.21 -6.52 -24.50
N PRO A 270 -24.23 -5.60 -23.52
CA PRO A 270 -25.41 -5.38 -22.70
C PRO A 270 -26.65 -5.06 -23.56
N ALA A 271 -27.73 -5.79 -23.37
CA ALA A 271 -28.99 -5.66 -24.11
C ALA A 271 -30.21 -5.88 -23.21
N GLY A 272 -31.39 -5.51 -23.68
CA GLY A 272 -32.65 -5.63 -22.93
C GLY A 272 -32.80 -4.56 -21.86
N ALA A 273 -32.78 -4.94 -20.58
CA ALA A 273 -32.81 -3.96 -19.49
C ALA A 273 -31.38 -3.53 -19.10
N VAL A 274 -30.90 -2.44 -19.71
CA VAL A 274 -29.54 -1.91 -19.51
C VAL A 274 -29.53 -0.84 -18.43
N TYR A 275 -28.57 -0.92 -17.52
CA TYR A 275 -28.31 0.10 -16.49
C TYR A 275 -26.91 0.68 -16.66
N LEU A 276 -26.79 2.00 -16.59
CA LEU A 276 -25.55 2.73 -16.73
C LEU A 276 -25.00 3.09 -15.35
N GLY A 277 -23.77 2.73 -15.08
CA GLY A 277 -23.02 3.22 -13.91
C GLY A 277 -22.18 4.42 -14.31
N LEU A 278 -22.29 5.53 -13.59
CA LEU A 278 -21.47 6.73 -13.77
C LEU A 278 -20.52 6.87 -12.59
N ASP A 279 -19.24 7.04 -12.88
CA ASP A 279 -18.27 7.41 -11.87
C ASP A 279 -17.20 8.39 -12.36
N VAL A 280 -16.55 9.06 -11.39
CA VAL A 280 -15.55 10.11 -11.57
C VAL A 280 -14.42 9.87 -10.57
N PRO A 281 -13.13 9.95 -10.97
CA PRO A 281 -12.01 9.84 -10.04
C PRO A 281 -11.97 11.01 -9.05
N PRO A 282 -11.32 10.84 -7.89
CA PRO A 282 -11.21 11.90 -6.87
C PRO A 282 -10.64 13.21 -7.40
N GLU A 283 -9.71 13.16 -8.35
CA GLU A 283 -9.04 14.30 -8.98
C GLU A 283 -9.93 15.01 -9.99
N ARG A 284 -11.10 14.45 -10.33
CA ARG A 284 -12.09 14.98 -11.28
C ARG A 284 -11.54 15.27 -12.69
N THR A 285 -10.52 14.50 -13.08
CA THR A 285 -9.84 14.67 -14.37
C THR A 285 -10.57 14.03 -15.54
N SER A 286 -11.45 13.07 -15.28
CA SER A 286 -12.20 12.31 -16.29
C SER A 286 -13.53 11.82 -15.70
N ALA A 287 -14.38 11.24 -16.55
CA ALA A 287 -15.55 10.48 -16.13
C ALA A 287 -15.66 9.19 -16.95
N VAL A 288 -16.36 8.19 -16.43
CA VAL A 288 -16.58 6.91 -17.08
C VAL A 288 -18.04 6.49 -16.96
N ILE A 289 -18.58 5.93 -18.04
CA ILE A 289 -19.90 5.30 -18.09
C ILE A 289 -19.73 3.83 -18.44
N VAL A 290 -20.28 2.95 -17.62
CA VAL A 290 -20.28 1.49 -17.83
C VAL A 290 -21.72 0.99 -17.91
N ALA A 291 -22.02 0.21 -18.94
CA ALA A 291 -23.31 -0.44 -19.10
C ALA A 291 -23.30 -1.84 -18.48
N ALA A 292 -24.43 -2.23 -17.89
CA ALA A 292 -24.66 -3.59 -17.40
C ALA A 292 -26.08 -4.05 -17.73
N SER A 293 -26.21 -5.33 -18.09
CA SER A 293 -27.51 -6.03 -18.21
C SER A 293 -27.41 -7.46 -17.73
N VAL A 294 -28.55 -8.01 -17.27
CA VAL A 294 -28.63 -9.42 -16.92
C VAL A 294 -28.97 -10.22 -18.17
N VAL A 295 -28.25 -11.33 -18.40
CA VAL A 295 -28.53 -12.27 -19.49
C VAL A 295 -29.82 -13.04 -19.15
N PRO A 296 -30.80 -13.16 -20.06
CA PRO A 296 -31.99 -13.99 -19.84
C PRO A 296 -31.64 -15.45 -19.55
N ASP A 297 -32.40 -16.11 -18.68
CA ASP A 297 -32.16 -17.51 -18.26
C ASP A 297 -32.14 -18.51 -19.44
N ASP A 298 -32.90 -18.25 -20.53
CA ASP A 298 -33.00 -19.12 -21.69
C ASP A 298 -31.68 -19.19 -22.51
N ASP A 299 -30.80 -18.22 -22.36
CA ASP A 299 -29.50 -18.18 -23.06
C ASP A 299 -28.35 -18.73 -22.21
N HIS A 300 -28.67 -19.30 -21.03
CA HIS A 300 -27.64 -19.73 -20.07
C HIS A 300 -27.18 -21.16 -20.33
N GLN A 301 -26.00 -21.36 -20.88
CA GLN A 301 -25.30 -22.64 -20.98
C GLN A 301 -24.16 -22.71 -19.93
N GLY A 302 -24.48 -22.82 -18.65
CA GLY A 302 -23.46 -22.97 -17.62
C GLY A 302 -23.99 -23.32 -16.23
N ASP A 303 -23.13 -23.95 -15.41
CA ASP A 303 -23.42 -24.43 -14.04
C ASP A 303 -23.50 -23.32 -12.99
N ALA A 304 -23.49 -22.03 -13.38
CA ALA A 304 -23.47 -20.91 -12.44
C ALA A 304 -24.86 -20.68 -11.82
N ALA A 305 -24.98 -20.84 -10.50
CA ALA A 305 -26.19 -20.54 -9.76
C ALA A 305 -26.40 -19.03 -9.63
N GLY A 306 -27.32 -18.46 -10.40
CA GLY A 306 -27.71 -17.02 -10.34
C GLY A 306 -27.50 -16.27 -11.66
N PRO A 307 -27.92 -14.98 -11.71
CA PRO A 307 -27.94 -14.21 -12.96
C PRO A 307 -26.51 -13.92 -13.44
N VAL A 308 -26.26 -14.11 -14.75
CA VAL A 308 -25.04 -13.65 -15.40
C VAL A 308 -25.23 -12.23 -15.89
N VAL A 309 -24.18 -11.41 -15.71
CA VAL A 309 -24.22 -10.01 -16.07
C VAL A 309 -23.20 -9.72 -17.17
N GLN A 310 -23.68 -9.08 -18.24
CA GLN A 310 -22.82 -8.50 -19.28
C GLN A 310 -22.43 -7.07 -18.89
N LEU A 311 -21.15 -6.74 -19.14
CA LEU A 311 -20.56 -5.42 -18.84
C LEU A 311 -19.84 -4.88 -20.06
N GLU A 312 -19.98 -3.56 -20.29
CA GLU A 312 -19.24 -2.82 -21.30
C GLU A 312 -18.91 -1.42 -20.83
N VAL A 313 -17.66 -0.98 -20.99
CA VAL A 313 -17.29 0.43 -20.83
C VAL A 313 -17.79 1.19 -22.07
N VAL A 314 -18.86 1.95 -21.91
CA VAL A 314 -19.51 2.67 -23.00
C VAL A 314 -18.71 3.89 -23.42
N ASP A 315 -18.29 4.69 -22.45
CA ASP A 315 -17.56 5.92 -22.68
C ASP A 315 -16.63 6.29 -21.52
N ARG A 316 -15.48 6.88 -21.89
CA ARG A 316 -14.59 7.53 -20.96
C ARG A 316 -13.80 8.63 -21.65
N HIS A 317 -13.91 9.87 -21.17
CA HIS A 317 -13.17 11.02 -21.69
C HIS A 317 -12.62 11.88 -20.56
N ASP A 318 -11.61 12.66 -20.88
CA ASP A 318 -11.06 13.68 -19.99
C ASP A 318 -12.06 14.82 -19.79
N GLY A 319 -12.02 15.42 -18.60
CA GLY A 319 -13.00 16.43 -18.19
C GLY A 319 -14.38 15.84 -17.89
N LEU A 320 -15.32 16.70 -17.54
CA LEU A 320 -16.65 16.31 -17.08
C LEU A 320 -17.79 16.91 -17.90
N ALA A 321 -17.49 17.88 -18.78
CA ALA A 321 -18.51 18.65 -19.51
C ALA A 321 -19.37 17.79 -20.47
N TRP A 322 -18.82 16.68 -20.96
CA TRP A 322 -19.46 15.79 -21.92
C TRP A 322 -20.51 14.84 -21.29
N VAL A 323 -20.46 14.66 -19.95
CA VAL A 323 -21.21 13.60 -19.25
C VAL A 323 -22.71 13.73 -19.41
N LEU A 324 -23.27 14.91 -19.16
CA LEU A 324 -24.72 15.11 -19.22
C LEU A 324 -25.28 14.99 -20.64
N ASP A 325 -24.59 15.55 -21.62
CA ASP A 325 -24.98 15.44 -23.03
C ASP A 325 -24.98 13.97 -23.48
N ARG A 326 -23.94 13.22 -23.09
CA ARG A 326 -23.84 11.81 -23.43
C ARG A 326 -24.87 10.94 -22.73
N LEU A 327 -25.12 11.17 -21.45
CA LEU A 327 -26.20 10.48 -20.73
C LEU A 327 -27.57 10.78 -21.36
N GLY A 328 -27.80 12.02 -21.76
CA GLY A 328 -29.03 12.42 -22.47
C GLY A 328 -29.19 11.68 -23.81
N ASP A 329 -28.12 11.62 -24.60
CA ASP A 329 -28.09 10.85 -25.87
C ASP A 329 -28.38 9.35 -25.64
N LEU A 330 -27.69 8.72 -24.66
CA LEU A 330 -27.88 7.31 -24.33
C LEU A 330 -29.33 7.03 -23.88
N GLY A 331 -29.94 7.89 -23.07
CA GLY A 331 -31.29 7.70 -22.58
C GLY A 331 -32.36 7.93 -23.66
N GLN A 332 -32.09 8.78 -24.66
CA GLN A 332 -33.06 9.08 -25.73
C GLN A 332 -32.96 8.12 -26.93
N ASN A 333 -31.72 7.75 -27.31
CA ASN A 333 -31.47 7.02 -28.53
C ASN A 333 -31.26 5.51 -28.32
N HIS A 334 -31.17 5.04 -27.08
CA HIS A 334 -31.05 3.64 -26.75
C HIS A 334 -32.20 3.17 -25.86
N PRO A 335 -33.28 2.63 -26.43
CA PRO A 335 -34.51 2.27 -25.72
C PRO A 335 -34.30 1.17 -24.64
N ASP A 336 -33.20 0.44 -24.72
CA ASP A 336 -32.81 -0.55 -23.74
C ASP A 336 -32.28 0.05 -22.43
N VAL A 337 -31.85 1.31 -22.44
CA VAL A 337 -31.37 1.99 -21.23
C VAL A 337 -32.56 2.30 -20.31
N ARG A 338 -32.56 1.63 -19.15
CA ARG A 338 -33.61 1.76 -18.12
C ARG A 338 -33.27 2.76 -17.01
N GLY A 339 -32.00 2.99 -16.80
CA GLY A 339 -31.58 3.93 -15.76
C GLY A 339 -30.11 4.17 -15.63
N VAL A 340 -29.77 5.13 -14.78
CA VAL A 340 -28.40 5.52 -14.44
C VAL A 340 -28.22 5.43 -12.94
N VAL A 341 -27.09 4.89 -12.50
CA VAL A 341 -26.70 4.81 -11.10
C VAL A 341 -25.37 5.51 -10.85
N LEU A 342 -25.30 6.29 -9.79
CA LEU A 342 -24.09 6.93 -9.29
C LEU A 342 -24.05 6.94 -7.77
N HIS A 343 -22.85 7.11 -7.20
CA HIS A 343 -22.67 7.14 -5.75
C HIS A 343 -22.81 8.56 -5.20
N ALA A 344 -23.74 8.77 -4.26
CA ALA A 344 -24.07 10.09 -3.67
C ALA A 344 -22.84 10.78 -3.03
N ALA A 345 -22.07 10.04 -2.23
CA ALA A 345 -20.89 10.56 -1.53
C ALA A 345 -19.60 10.50 -2.37
N GLY A 346 -19.68 9.98 -3.60
CA GLY A 346 -18.56 9.95 -4.55
C GLY A 346 -18.42 11.26 -5.35
N PRO A 347 -17.30 11.45 -6.08
CA PRO A 347 -17.12 12.62 -6.93
C PRO A 347 -18.20 12.79 -8.02
N ALA A 348 -18.80 11.69 -8.49
CA ALA A 348 -19.94 11.71 -9.42
C ALA A 348 -21.23 12.22 -8.80
N GLY A 349 -21.35 12.28 -7.46
CA GLY A 349 -22.53 12.77 -6.76
C GLY A 349 -22.96 14.21 -7.12
N THR A 350 -22.04 15.00 -7.66
CA THR A 350 -22.38 16.35 -8.16
C THR A 350 -23.30 16.34 -9.36
N PHE A 351 -23.46 15.22 -10.06
CA PHE A 351 -24.40 15.06 -11.18
C PHE A 351 -25.79 14.54 -10.73
N ALA A 352 -25.99 14.29 -9.43
CA ALA A 352 -27.21 13.62 -8.94
C ALA A 352 -28.49 14.35 -9.38
N VAL A 353 -28.56 15.67 -9.21
CA VAL A 353 -29.73 16.49 -9.53
C VAL A 353 -30.06 16.46 -11.03
N GLU A 354 -29.04 16.58 -11.87
CA GLU A 354 -29.20 16.57 -13.32
C GLU A 354 -29.60 15.17 -13.82
N VAL A 355 -29.01 14.12 -13.25
CA VAL A 355 -29.36 12.73 -13.58
C VAL A 355 -30.79 12.41 -13.14
N GLU A 356 -31.21 12.82 -11.95
CA GLU A 356 -32.59 12.67 -11.49
C GLU A 356 -33.57 13.41 -12.41
N ARG A 357 -33.21 14.61 -12.86
CA ARG A 357 -34.05 15.39 -13.81
C ARG A 357 -34.14 14.71 -15.18
N ALA A 358 -33.04 14.13 -15.68
CA ALA A 358 -33.00 13.52 -17.00
C ALA A 358 -33.68 12.14 -17.05
N PHE A 359 -33.48 11.32 -16.02
CA PHE A 359 -33.91 9.92 -15.97
C PHE A 359 -35.11 9.65 -15.07
N GLY A 360 -35.51 10.59 -14.21
CA GLY A 360 -36.65 10.43 -13.29
C GLY A 360 -36.52 9.17 -12.42
N VAL A 361 -37.52 8.29 -12.52
CA VAL A 361 -37.52 7.01 -11.78
C VAL A 361 -36.43 6.05 -12.17
N GLY A 362 -35.77 6.23 -13.32
CA GLY A 362 -34.60 5.49 -13.76
C GLY A 362 -33.29 5.94 -13.09
N ALA A 363 -33.28 7.12 -12.42
CA ALA A 363 -32.10 7.57 -11.69
C ALA A 363 -31.99 6.83 -10.34
N THR A 364 -30.80 6.38 -10.00
CA THR A 364 -30.50 5.76 -8.70
C THR A 364 -29.27 6.44 -8.08
N ILE A 365 -29.49 7.14 -6.97
CA ILE A 365 -28.43 7.81 -6.22
C ILE A 365 -28.04 6.89 -5.04
N ALA A 366 -27.02 6.08 -5.26
CA ALA A 366 -26.61 5.05 -4.32
C ALA A 366 -25.99 5.64 -3.04
N THR A 367 -26.41 5.14 -1.89
CA THR A 367 -25.83 5.46 -0.58
C THR A 367 -24.49 4.73 -0.37
N ASP A 368 -23.76 5.09 0.68
CA ASP A 368 -22.53 4.41 1.10
C ASP A 368 -22.75 2.91 1.37
N GLN A 369 -23.91 2.55 1.96
CA GLN A 369 -24.26 1.16 2.21
C GLN A 369 -24.51 0.41 0.90
N GLN A 370 -25.23 1.00 -0.05
CA GLN A 370 -25.49 0.41 -1.36
C GLN A 370 -24.19 0.28 -2.17
N MET A 371 -23.26 1.25 -2.08
CA MET A 371 -21.96 1.13 -2.69
C MET A 371 -21.14 -0.05 -2.09
N THR A 372 -21.25 -0.27 -0.78
CA THR A 372 -20.60 -1.43 -0.12
C THR A 372 -21.19 -2.75 -0.64
N VAL A 373 -22.51 -2.84 -0.77
CA VAL A 373 -23.20 -4.00 -1.35
C VAL A 373 -22.78 -4.19 -2.81
N ALA A 374 -22.74 -3.14 -3.61
CA ALA A 374 -22.33 -3.20 -5.01
C ALA A 374 -20.90 -3.74 -5.19
N ALA A 375 -19.97 -3.32 -4.33
CA ALA A 375 -18.59 -3.82 -4.36
C ALA A 375 -18.52 -5.33 -4.03
N GLY A 376 -19.23 -5.78 -3.00
CA GLY A 376 -19.32 -7.20 -2.65
C GLY A 376 -19.97 -8.02 -3.76
N MET A 377 -21.08 -7.57 -4.31
CA MET A 377 -21.78 -8.25 -5.41
C MET A 377 -20.91 -8.40 -6.68
N PHE A 378 -20.14 -7.35 -7.01
CA PHE A 378 -19.21 -7.43 -8.14
C PHE A 378 -18.14 -8.50 -7.91
N TYR A 379 -17.51 -8.47 -6.71
CA TYR A 379 -16.53 -9.47 -6.33
C TYR A 379 -17.09 -10.89 -6.41
N ASP A 380 -18.23 -11.14 -5.77
CA ASP A 380 -18.87 -12.46 -5.74
C ASP A 380 -19.28 -12.93 -7.16
N ALA A 381 -19.78 -12.03 -7.99
CA ALA A 381 -20.16 -12.35 -9.36
C ALA A 381 -18.95 -12.76 -10.22
N VAL A 382 -17.80 -12.11 -10.04
CA VAL A 382 -16.57 -12.50 -10.74
C VAL A 382 -16.04 -13.84 -10.22
N VAL A 383 -15.98 -14.02 -8.90
CA VAL A 383 -15.51 -15.28 -8.28
C VAL A 383 -16.37 -16.47 -8.70
N GLN A 384 -17.67 -16.26 -8.83
CA GLN A 384 -18.64 -17.29 -9.25
C GLN A 384 -18.76 -17.46 -10.78
N GLY A 385 -17.95 -16.74 -11.57
CA GLY A 385 -17.97 -16.84 -13.03
C GLY A 385 -19.23 -16.28 -13.71
N ARG A 386 -19.93 -15.35 -13.03
CA ARG A 386 -21.21 -14.75 -13.46
C ARG A 386 -21.06 -13.38 -14.13
N VAL A 387 -19.85 -12.98 -14.48
CA VAL A 387 -19.58 -11.75 -15.22
C VAL A 387 -19.08 -12.12 -16.61
N ARG A 388 -19.58 -11.40 -17.61
CA ARG A 388 -19.04 -11.34 -18.97
C ARG A 388 -18.77 -9.89 -19.30
N ALA A 389 -17.48 -9.52 -19.31
CA ALA A 389 -17.04 -8.16 -19.53
C ALA A 389 -16.38 -8.01 -20.89
N ARG A 390 -16.86 -7.07 -21.70
CA ARG A 390 -16.18 -6.70 -22.93
C ARG A 390 -14.78 -6.18 -22.60
N PRO A 391 -13.71 -6.67 -23.25
CA PRO A 391 -12.35 -6.23 -22.97
C PRO A 391 -12.19 -4.72 -23.08
N ASP A 392 -11.68 -4.11 -22.03
CA ASP A 392 -11.31 -2.68 -21.95
C ASP A 392 -10.10 -2.55 -21.04
N ASP A 393 -9.01 -1.98 -21.56
CA ASP A 393 -7.72 -1.87 -20.85
C ASP A 393 -7.82 -1.09 -19.54
N ARG A 394 -8.77 -0.16 -19.43
CA ARG A 394 -8.95 0.68 -18.23
C ARG A 394 -9.71 -0.05 -17.13
N LEU A 395 -10.75 -0.82 -17.52
CA LEU A 395 -11.45 -1.68 -16.59
C LEU A 395 -10.53 -2.81 -16.12
N ASP A 396 -9.75 -3.39 -17.01
CA ASP A 396 -8.75 -4.41 -16.70
C ASP A 396 -7.70 -3.87 -15.70
N ALA A 397 -7.17 -2.67 -15.95
CA ALA A 397 -6.23 -2.01 -15.05
C ALA A 397 -6.87 -1.66 -13.70
N ALA A 398 -8.13 -1.20 -13.68
CA ALA A 398 -8.86 -0.90 -12.46
C ALA A 398 -9.11 -2.16 -11.60
N VAL A 399 -9.44 -3.29 -12.23
CA VAL A 399 -9.60 -4.58 -11.54
C VAL A 399 -8.26 -5.07 -10.99
N ALA A 400 -7.20 -5.05 -11.79
CA ALA A 400 -5.86 -5.47 -11.39
C ALA A 400 -5.29 -4.63 -10.24
N GLY A 401 -5.52 -3.31 -10.25
CA GLY A 401 -5.07 -2.37 -9.23
C GLY A 401 -6.03 -2.18 -8.05
N ALA A 402 -7.15 -2.93 -8.01
CA ALA A 402 -8.18 -2.77 -6.98
C ALA A 402 -7.64 -3.02 -5.57
N ARG A 403 -8.07 -2.17 -4.63
CA ARG A 403 -7.86 -2.31 -3.19
C ARG A 403 -9.17 -2.19 -2.47
N THR A 404 -9.26 -2.79 -1.30
CA THR A 404 -10.45 -2.74 -0.47
C THR A 404 -10.22 -1.91 0.79
N ARG A 405 -11.28 -1.28 1.26
CA ARG A 405 -11.36 -0.64 2.56
C ARG A 405 -12.50 -1.29 3.35
N ARG A 406 -12.18 -1.82 4.53
CA ARG A 406 -13.18 -2.43 5.41
C ARG A 406 -14.24 -1.43 5.87
N ARG A 407 -15.49 -1.89 5.94
CA ARG A 407 -16.65 -1.21 6.52
C ARG A 407 -17.40 -2.22 7.39
N GLY A 408 -17.07 -2.31 8.67
CA GLY A 408 -17.53 -3.41 9.52
C GLY A 408 -16.98 -4.74 9.00
N ASP A 409 -17.88 -5.71 8.79
CA ASP A 409 -17.55 -7.03 8.22
C ASP A 409 -17.53 -7.06 6.69
N ALA A 410 -17.96 -5.96 6.03
CA ALA A 410 -17.95 -5.80 4.58
C ALA A 410 -16.77 -4.91 4.09
N PHE A 411 -16.70 -4.70 2.78
CA PHE A 411 -15.69 -3.83 2.18
C PHE A 411 -16.27 -2.95 1.06
N THR A 412 -15.55 -1.88 0.73
CA THR A 412 -15.75 -1.08 -0.48
C THR A 412 -14.40 -0.86 -1.18
N TRP A 413 -14.42 -0.38 -2.42
CA TRP A 413 -13.21 -0.07 -3.18
C TRP A 413 -12.45 1.11 -2.57
N ALA A 414 -11.14 0.96 -2.38
CA ALA A 414 -10.28 1.94 -1.72
C ALA A 414 -9.57 2.84 -2.73
N ARG A 415 -10.27 3.85 -3.27
CA ARG A 415 -9.79 4.73 -4.35
C ARG A 415 -8.46 5.43 -4.07
N ARG A 416 -8.23 5.89 -2.82
CA ARG A 416 -7.04 6.68 -2.47
C ARG A 416 -5.78 5.85 -2.24
N SER A 417 -5.93 4.56 -1.99
CA SER A 417 -4.81 3.63 -1.77
C SER A 417 -4.52 2.75 -2.99
N SER A 418 -5.25 2.92 -4.07
CA SER A 418 -5.02 2.24 -5.35
C SER A 418 -4.06 3.04 -6.21
N SER A 419 -3.16 2.35 -6.90
CA SER A 419 -2.19 2.94 -7.83
C SER A 419 -2.78 3.30 -9.20
N THR A 420 -4.04 2.88 -9.44
CA THR A 420 -4.77 3.08 -10.68
C THR A 420 -6.10 3.79 -10.44
N ASP A 421 -6.64 4.43 -11.48
CA ASP A 421 -8.00 4.98 -11.45
C ASP A 421 -9.02 3.84 -11.34
N LEU A 422 -9.74 3.78 -10.21
CA LEU A 422 -10.77 2.77 -9.96
C LEU A 422 -12.16 3.15 -10.48
N SER A 423 -12.33 4.29 -11.15
CA SER A 423 -13.64 4.74 -11.62
C SER A 423 -14.34 3.73 -12.55
N PRO A 424 -13.65 3.04 -13.48
CA PRO A 424 -14.28 2.00 -14.29
C PRO A 424 -14.84 0.84 -13.44
N LEU A 425 -14.10 0.40 -12.43
CA LEU A 425 -14.54 -0.69 -11.54
C LEU A 425 -15.71 -0.27 -10.63
N VAL A 426 -15.70 0.98 -10.13
CA VAL A 426 -16.79 1.53 -9.33
C VAL A 426 -18.05 1.67 -10.16
N ALA A 427 -17.95 2.23 -11.37
CA ALA A 427 -19.08 2.35 -12.30
C ALA A 427 -19.64 0.97 -12.68
N ALA A 428 -18.78 -0.01 -12.99
CA ALA A 428 -19.17 -1.40 -13.28
C ALA A 428 -19.89 -2.06 -12.09
N SER A 429 -19.38 -1.86 -10.87
CA SER A 429 -20.01 -2.40 -9.65
C SER A 429 -21.40 -1.83 -9.43
N LEU A 430 -21.58 -0.53 -9.61
CA LEU A 430 -22.88 0.15 -9.46
C LEU A 430 -23.86 -0.31 -10.55
N ALA A 431 -23.42 -0.38 -11.82
CA ALA A 431 -24.26 -0.83 -12.93
C ALA A 431 -24.70 -2.29 -12.73
N LEU A 432 -23.79 -3.18 -12.35
CA LEU A 432 -24.07 -4.58 -12.05
C LEU A 432 -25.10 -4.70 -10.91
N TRP A 433 -24.83 -4.02 -9.78
CA TRP A 433 -25.74 -4.03 -8.64
C TRP A 433 -27.15 -3.60 -9.03
N ARG A 434 -27.28 -2.54 -9.82
CA ARG A 434 -28.60 -2.03 -10.23
C ARG A 434 -29.30 -2.97 -11.18
N ALA A 435 -28.59 -3.53 -12.18
CA ALA A 435 -29.14 -4.49 -13.13
C ALA A 435 -29.66 -5.75 -12.44
N VAL A 436 -28.88 -6.31 -11.53
CA VAL A 436 -29.26 -7.50 -10.76
C VAL A 436 -30.42 -7.21 -9.80
N SER A 437 -30.39 -6.06 -9.11
CA SER A 437 -31.47 -5.67 -8.18
C SER A 437 -32.82 -5.51 -8.89
N ASP A 438 -32.83 -5.02 -10.12
CA ASP A 438 -34.03 -4.92 -10.93
C ASP A 438 -34.54 -6.30 -11.37
N ALA A 439 -33.66 -7.13 -11.92
CA ALA A 439 -34.01 -8.47 -12.41
C ALA A 439 -34.53 -9.40 -11.30
N THR A 440 -34.09 -9.21 -10.06
CA THR A 440 -34.48 -10.05 -8.91
C THR A 440 -35.59 -9.43 -8.03
N GLY A 441 -36.16 -8.31 -8.44
CA GLY A 441 -37.20 -7.60 -7.64
C GLY A 441 -36.71 -7.11 -6.28
N GLY A 442 -35.40 -6.87 -6.15
CA GLY A 442 -34.75 -6.42 -4.91
C GLY A 442 -34.51 -7.52 -3.87
N LEU A 443 -34.90 -8.77 -4.13
CA LEU A 443 -34.65 -9.91 -3.27
C LEU A 443 -33.35 -10.64 -3.65
N TRP A 444 -32.24 -10.26 -3.04
CA TRP A 444 -30.99 -11.06 -3.07
C TRP A 444 -30.94 -11.91 -1.80
N VAL A 445 -31.11 -13.20 -1.96
CA VAL A 445 -30.85 -14.18 -0.89
C VAL A 445 -29.48 -14.79 -1.17
N PHE A 446 -28.51 -14.47 -0.33
CA PHE A 446 -27.26 -15.23 -0.30
C PHE A 446 -27.59 -16.66 0.15
N ARG A 447 -27.33 -17.63 -0.67
CA ARG A 447 -27.28 -19.05 -0.32
C ARG A 447 -25.83 -19.52 -0.28
#